data_95a0212812da152172dd48df9d8c4bb0
#
_entry.id   95a0212812da152172dd48df9d8c4bb0
#
_cell.length_a   1.000
_cell.length_b   1.000
_cell.length_c   1.000
_cell.angle_alpha   90.00
_cell.angle_beta   90.00
_cell.angle_gamma   90.00
#
_symmetry.space_group_name_H-M   'P 1'
#
loop_
_entity.id
_entity.type
_entity.pdbx_description
1 polymer ?
#
loop_
_entity_poly.entity_id
_entity_poly.type
_entity_poly.pdbx_seq_one_letter_code
_entity_poly.pdbx_strand_id
1 'polypeptide(L)'
;MIIAIDHGNYAIKTLNHSFVAGLSEHTVKPPMTDEIMEYDGRFWTLTGNRLSYMRDKTQDERYFVLTRFAIAKELESAGRLSAFETIDLAVGLRPEHYGILKNKFAQYFKRTGTVNFVYKDNPVSIIIRNVCVYPQAYAAVVPYAGKLLSTLMMFVVDIGGYTTDVLLLRNGKPDLQFCRSLELGVITLNNDIIRRVGALHDMKIEDEHISAVLRGEETFLP
;
A
#
# COMPACT_ATOMS: atom_id res chain seq x y z
N MET A 1 -3.06 -4.03 19.73
CA MET A 1 -3.97 -3.75 18.60
C MET A 1 -3.45 -4.46 17.36
N ILE A 2 -4.33 -4.96 16.46
CA ILE A 2 -3.91 -5.47 15.16
C ILE A 2 -4.14 -4.37 14.14
N ILE A 3 -3.14 -4.08 13.31
CA ILE A 3 -3.25 -3.13 12.20
C ILE A 3 -2.83 -3.83 10.92
N ALA A 4 -3.74 -3.90 9.95
CA ALA A 4 -3.48 -4.42 8.62
C ALA A 4 -3.13 -3.28 7.68
N ILE A 5 -2.02 -3.42 6.93
CA ILE A 5 -1.54 -2.39 6.01
C ILE A 5 -1.20 -3.04 4.66
N ASP A 6 -1.90 -2.61 3.63
CA ASP A 6 -1.53 -2.91 2.25
C ASP A 6 -0.58 -1.81 1.74
N HIS A 7 0.66 -2.20 1.53
CA HIS A 7 1.71 -1.33 1.00
C HIS A 7 1.69 -1.33 -0.53
N GLY A 8 0.65 -0.78 -1.14
CA GLY A 8 0.59 -0.61 -2.59
C GLY A 8 1.68 0.35 -3.11
N ASN A 9 2.02 0.26 -4.41
CA ASN A 9 2.88 1.26 -5.05
C ASN A 9 2.11 2.53 -5.43
N TYR A 10 0.78 2.45 -5.50
CA TYR A 10 -0.10 3.59 -5.75
C TYR A 10 -0.53 4.23 -4.44
N ALA A 11 -1.06 3.44 -3.53
CA ALA A 11 -1.60 3.90 -2.26
C ALA A 11 -1.26 2.93 -1.13
N ILE A 12 -1.15 3.48 0.07
CA ILE A 12 -1.16 2.73 1.33
C ILE A 12 -2.61 2.64 1.78
N LYS A 13 -3.04 1.43 2.13
CA LYS A 13 -4.41 1.18 2.58
C LYS A 13 -4.41 0.47 3.93
N THR A 14 -5.32 0.89 4.78
CA THR A 14 -5.59 0.26 6.08
C THR A 14 -7.09 -0.06 6.17
N LEU A 15 -7.58 -0.44 7.34
CA LEU A 15 -9.01 -0.68 7.54
C LEU A 15 -9.83 0.60 7.30
N ASN A 16 -9.38 1.74 7.83
CA ASN A 16 -10.14 2.99 7.85
C ASN A 16 -9.57 4.06 6.91
N HIS A 17 -8.35 3.89 6.40
CA HIS A 17 -7.65 4.93 5.64
C HIS A 17 -7.07 4.41 4.33
N SER A 18 -7.05 5.32 3.34
CA SER A 18 -6.32 5.15 2.09
C SER A 18 -5.68 6.47 1.73
N PHE A 19 -4.38 6.47 1.42
CA PHE A 19 -3.65 7.65 1.00
C PHE A 19 -2.57 7.29 -0.01
N VAL A 20 -2.19 8.26 -0.83
CA VAL A 20 -1.16 8.07 -1.88
C VAL A 20 0.16 7.64 -1.24
N ALA A 21 0.84 6.68 -1.83
CA ALA A 21 2.18 6.25 -1.41
C ALA A 21 3.23 7.31 -1.82
N GLY A 22 3.09 8.51 -1.29
CA GLY A 22 3.92 9.68 -1.58
C GLY A 22 4.43 10.33 -0.30
N LEU A 23 5.70 10.68 -0.28
CA LEU A 23 6.38 11.31 0.85
C LEU A 23 7.24 12.48 0.39
N SER A 24 7.26 13.54 1.20
CA SER A 24 8.29 14.57 1.18
C SER A 24 9.03 14.62 2.51
N GLU A 25 10.34 14.73 2.43
CA GLU A 25 11.24 14.88 3.57
C GLU A 25 11.64 16.35 3.72
N HIS A 26 11.66 16.84 4.96
CA HIS A 26 12.00 18.22 5.27
C HIS A 26 12.96 18.27 6.46
N THR A 27 13.94 19.16 6.41
CA THR A 27 14.87 19.44 7.52
C THR A 27 14.30 20.42 8.53
N VAL A 28 13.28 21.19 8.14
CA VAL A 28 12.57 22.17 8.97
C VAL A 28 11.09 21.86 8.91
N LYS A 29 10.39 22.04 10.04
CA LYS A 29 8.94 21.80 10.12
C LYS A 29 8.19 22.65 9.09
N PRO A 30 7.43 22.04 8.17
CA PRO A 30 6.66 22.79 7.17
C PRO A 30 5.54 23.61 7.84
N PRO A 31 5.37 24.90 7.48
CA PRO A 31 4.41 25.76 8.17
C PRO A 31 2.95 25.63 7.68
N MET A 32 2.72 24.96 6.54
CA MET A 32 1.43 25.02 5.82
C MET A 32 0.67 23.68 5.83
N THR A 33 0.99 22.75 6.71
CA THR A 33 0.30 21.47 6.80
C THR A 33 0.23 20.98 8.24
N ASP A 34 -0.92 20.45 8.63
CA ASP A 34 -1.13 19.88 9.97
C ASP A 34 -0.74 18.41 10.03
N GLU A 35 -0.66 17.72 8.88
CA GLU A 35 -0.34 16.30 8.82
C GLU A 35 1.16 16.05 8.67
N ILE A 36 1.89 16.36 9.74
CA ILE A 36 3.34 16.23 9.80
C ILE A 36 3.70 15.09 10.74
N MET A 37 4.68 14.31 10.34
CA MET A 37 5.36 13.34 11.19
C MET A 37 6.80 13.77 11.41
N GLU A 38 7.21 13.84 12.68
CA GLU A 38 8.61 13.99 13.06
C GLU A 38 9.17 12.64 13.48
N TYR A 39 10.25 12.25 12.84
CA TYR A 39 10.96 11.03 13.15
C TYR A 39 12.43 11.16 12.75
N ASP A 40 13.32 10.73 13.65
CA ASP A 40 14.77 10.72 13.47
C ASP A 40 15.33 12.11 13.10
N GLY A 41 14.80 13.15 13.78
CA GLY A 41 15.22 14.55 13.55
C GLY A 41 14.81 15.13 12.21
N ARG A 42 13.89 14.48 11.51
CA ARG A 42 13.35 14.93 10.20
C ARG A 42 11.84 15.05 10.26
N PHE A 43 11.33 15.93 9.41
CA PHE A 43 9.88 16.10 9.23
C PHE A 43 9.45 15.48 7.91
N TRP A 44 8.33 14.78 7.97
CA TRP A 44 7.77 14.05 6.83
C TRP A 44 6.34 14.48 6.62
N THR A 45 5.96 14.63 5.36
CA THR A 45 4.58 14.92 4.96
C THR A 45 4.14 13.95 3.88
N LEU A 46 2.85 13.61 3.86
CA LEU A 46 2.25 12.90 2.75
C LEU A 46 2.07 13.84 1.56
N THR A 47 2.27 13.33 0.34
CA THR A 47 2.09 14.10 -0.90
C THR A 47 1.22 13.36 -1.90
N GLY A 48 0.60 14.10 -2.82
CA GLY A 48 -0.10 13.52 -3.97
C GLY A 48 0.83 12.86 -4.99
N ASN A 49 2.15 13.21 -4.94
CA ASN A 49 3.14 12.64 -5.83
C ASN A 49 3.65 11.32 -5.28
N ARG A 50 3.39 10.23 -5.98
CA ARG A 50 3.80 8.88 -5.60
C ARG A 50 5.31 8.73 -5.57
N LEU A 51 5.80 7.89 -4.66
CA LEU A 51 7.18 7.38 -4.74
C LEU A 51 7.38 6.66 -6.08
N SER A 52 8.59 6.75 -6.61
CA SER A 52 8.99 5.93 -7.75
C SER A 52 8.77 4.46 -7.45
N TYR A 53 8.38 3.70 -8.48
CA TYR A 53 8.18 2.26 -8.36
C TYR A 53 9.38 1.57 -7.73
N MET A 54 9.14 0.83 -6.66
CA MET A 54 10.14 0.04 -5.97
C MET A 54 9.74 -1.43 -5.99
N ARG A 55 10.59 -2.24 -6.61
CA ARG A 55 10.41 -3.69 -6.63
C ARG A 55 10.60 -4.29 -5.24
N ASP A 56 11.60 -3.83 -4.52
CA ASP A 56 11.87 -4.19 -3.12
C ASP A 56 11.69 -2.97 -2.21
N LYS A 57 10.59 -2.96 -1.47
CA LYS A 57 10.19 -1.88 -0.57
C LYS A 57 11.02 -1.80 0.71
N THR A 58 11.96 -2.72 0.90
CA THR A 58 12.83 -2.78 2.07
C THR A 58 14.21 -2.14 1.85
N GLN A 59 14.40 -1.47 0.70
CA GLN A 59 15.69 -0.87 0.33
C GLN A 59 16.04 0.36 1.17
N ASP A 60 15.03 1.10 1.62
CA ASP A 60 15.20 2.31 2.42
C ASP A 60 14.05 2.49 3.43
N GLU A 61 14.08 3.56 4.24
CA GLU A 61 13.12 3.83 5.32
C GLU A 61 11.75 4.37 4.84
N ARG A 62 11.57 4.72 3.58
CA ARG A 62 10.36 5.42 3.10
C ARG A 62 9.08 4.63 3.36
N TYR A 63 9.09 3.32 3.09
CA TYR A 63 7.92 2.49 3.38
C TYR A 63 7.68 2.29 4.88
N PHE A 64 8.72 2.37 5.71
CA PHE A 64 8.53 2.36 7.16
C PHE A 64 7.98 3.71 7.66
N VAL A 65 8.34 4.83 7.04
CA VAL A 65 7.71 6.14 7.31
C VAL A 65 6.23 6.11 6.95
N LEU A 66 5.87 5.61 5.74
CA LEU A 66 4.47 5.40 5.34
C LEU A 66 3.70 4.49 6.31
N THR A 67 4.35 3.44 6.83
CA THR A 67 3.78 2.55 7.84
C THR A 67 3.46 3.29 9.13
N ARG A 68 4.33 4.20 9.59
CA ARG A 68 4.06 5.04 10.78
C ARG A 68 2.88 5.97 10.55
N PHE A 69 2.77 6.59 9.37
CA PHE A 69 1.58 7.36 9.02
C PHE A 69 0.30 6.50 9.09
N ALA A 70 0.35 5.30 8.52
CA ALA A 70 -0.78 4.37 8.54
C ALA A 70 -1.16 3.98 9.98
N ILE A 71 -0.19 3.68 10.82
CA ILE A 71 -0.39 3.36 12.25
C ILE A 71 -0.97 4.56 12.99
N ALA A 72 -0.39 5.76 12.82
CA ALA A 72 -0.86 6.98 13.48
C ALA A 72 -2.31 7.29 13.14
N LYS A 73 -2.70 7.17 11.86
CA LYS A 73 -4.08 7.37 11.39
C LYS A 73 -5.05 6.36 12.02
N GLU A 74 -4.67 5.09 12.09
CA GLU A 74 -5.51 4.07 12.75
C GLU A 74 -5.63 4.31 14.26
N LEU A 75 -4.56 4.73 14.94
CA LEU A 75 -4.58 5.10 16.34
C LEU A 75 -5.42 6.36 16.59
N GLU A 76 -5.34 7.35 15.72
CA GLU A 76 -6.17 8.57 15.76
C GLU A 76 -7.65 8.22 15.65
N SER A 77 -8.03 7.39 14.66
CA SER A 77 -9.42 6.92 14.49
C SER A 77 -9.93 6.11 15.66
N ALA A 78 -9.05 5.40 16.36
CA ALA A 78 -9.38 4.64 17.56
C ALA A 78 -9.36 5.49 18.86
N GLY A 79 -9.03 6.79 18.79
CA GLY A 79 -8.88 7.66 19.95
C GLY A 79 -7.70 7.29 20.85
N ARG A 80 -6.65 6.65 20.32
CA ARG A 80 -5.52 6.06 21.04
C ARG A 80 -4.16 6.65 20.66
N LEU A 81 -4.14 7.79 19.97
CA LEU A 81 -2.92 8.38 19.42
C LEU A 81 -1.86 8.67 20.50
N SER A 82 -2.28 9.17 21.66
CA SER A 82 -1.37 9.53 22.75
C SER A 82 -1.11 8.40 23.74
N ALA A 83 -1.60 7.19 23.50
CA ALA A 83 -1.39 6.03 24.35
C ALA A 83 -0.11 5.27 23.92
N PHE A 84 0.54 4.61 24.89
CA PHE A 84 1.57 3.63 24.57
C PHE A 84 0.89 2.36 24.04
N GLU A 85 1.23 1.97 22.81
CA GLU A 85 0.55 0.88 22.12
C GLU A 85 1.46 -0.28 21.75
N THR A 86 0.94 -1.49 21.95
CA THR A 86 1.53 -2.72 21.40
C THR A 86 0.76 -3.14 20.16
N ILE A 87 1.46 -3.21 19.02
CA ILE A 87 0.87 -3.43 17.69
C ILE A 87 1.35 -4.76 17.13
N ASP A 88 0.43 -5.52 16.60
CA ASP A 88 0.69 -6.63 15.68
C ASP A 88 0.36 -6.15 14.26
N LEU A 89 1.35 -6.17 13.36
CA LEU A 89 1.17 -5.76 11.97
C LEU A 89 0.81 -6.96 11.10
N ALA A 90 -0.19 -6.79 10.23
CA ALA A 90 -0.47 -7.65 9.11
C ALA A 90 -0.12 -6.91 7.82
N VAL A 91 0.86 -7.38 7.05
CA VAL A 91 1.36 -6.69 5.87
C VAL A 91 1.30 -7.57 4.63
N GLY A 92 0.97 -6.96 3.48
CA GLY A 92 0.87 -7.65 2.19
C GLY A 92 2.19 -7.64 1.43
N LEU A 93 2.60 -8.79 0.92
CA LEU A 93 3.74 -8.95 0.00
C LEU A 93 3.26 -9.60 -1.30
N ARG A 94 3.81 -9.18 -2.42
CA ARG A 94 3.47 -9.77 -3.73
C ARG A 94 3.61 -11.29 -3.71
N PRO A 95 2.66 -12.02 -4.32
CA PRO A 95 2.69 -13.49 -4.34
C PRO A 95 3.99 -14.07 -4.90
N GLU A 96 4.52 -13.49 -5.98
CA GLU A 96 5.77 -13.92 -6.62
C GLU A 96 6.99 -13.81 -5.68
N HIS A 97 7.02 -12.79 -4.82
CA HIS A 97 8.12 -12.54 -3.91
C HIS A 97 7.94 -13.21 -2.54
N TYR A 98 6.74 -13.73 -2.27
CA TYR A 98 6.38 -14.20 -0.94
C TYR A 98 7.29 -15.30 -0.43
N GLY A 99 7.62 -16.30 -1.26
CA GLY A 99 8.47 -17.40 -0.85
C GLY A 99 9.90 -16.98 -0.49
N ILE A 100 10.43 -15.97 -1.17
CA ILE A 100 11.84 -15.54 -1.05
C ILE A 100 12.00 -14.39 -0.05
N LEU A 101 11.12 -13.39 -0.09
CA LEU A 101 11.29 -12.14 0.65
C LEU A 101 10.47 -12.04 1.92
N LYS A 102 9.61 -13.01 2.25
CA LYS A 102 8.73 -12.97 3.42
C LYS A 102 9.48 -12.61 4.71
N ASN A 103 10.58 -13.28 5.00
CA ASN A 103 11.34 -13.08 6.24
C ASN A 103 12.02 -11.71 6.26
N LYS A 104 12.64 -11.30 5.15
CA LYS A 104 13.26 -9.98 4.99
C LYS A 104 12.22 -8.86 5.19
N PHE A 105 11.04 -9.02 4.58
CA PHE A 105 9.93 -8.08 4.66
C PHE A 105 9.38 -7.97 6.09
N ALA A 106 9.23 -9.12 6.79
CA ALA A 106 8.84 -9.12 8.19
C ALA A 106 9.88 -8.41 9.08
N GLN A 107 11.16 -8.67 8.87
CA GLN A 107 12.25 -8.04 9.63
C GLN A 107 12.33 -6.52 9.38
N TYR A 108 12.06 -6.06 8.19
CA TYR A 108 12.04 -4.65 7.85
C TYR A 108 11.04 -3.86 8.70
N PHE A 109 9.84 -4.41 8.94
CA PHE A 109 8.84 -3.75 9.78
C PHE A 109 9.00 -4.05 11.27
N LYS A 110 9.64 -5.17 11.62
CA LYS A 110 9.87 -5.53 13.01
C LYS A 110 11.07 -4.78 13.56
N ARG A 111 10.80 -3.75 14.34
CA ARG A 111 11.85 -2.97 15.03
C ARG A 111 12.07 -3.52 16.44
N THR A 112 13.34 -3.47 16.91
CA THR A 112 13.67 -3.78 18.30
C THR A 112 13.35 -2.58 19.19
N GLY A 113 12.65 -2.83 20.29
CA GLY A 113 12.31 -1.79 21.27
C GLY A 113 11.13 -0.92 20.87
N THR A 114 11.07 0.25 21.47
CA THR A 114 10.00 1.22 21.26
C THR A 114 10.29 2.08 20.03
N VAL A 115 9.32 2.21 19.17
CA VAL A 115 9.33 3.15 18.03
C VAL A 115 8.65 4.43 18.49
N ASN A 116 9.41 5.52 18.58
CA ASN A 116 8.93 6.84 18.98
C ASN A 116 8.90 7.77 17.76
N PHE A 117 7.83 8.53 17.64
CA PHE A 117 7.67 9.58 16.63
C PHE A 117 6.64 10.60 17.09
N VAL A 118 6.58 11.77 16.47
CA VAL A 118 5.52 12.76 16.71
C VAL A 118 4.62 12.81 15.49
N TYR A 119 3.31 12.80 15.68
CA TYR A 119 2.34 12.94 14.61
C TYR A 119 1.30 14.00 14.97
N LYS A 120 1.16 15.04 14.13
CA LYS A 120 0.29 16.21 14.41
C LYS A 120 0.54 16.78 15.80
N ASP A 121 1.81 16.98 16.14
CA ASP A 121 2.29 17.46 17.45
C ASP A 121 1.98 16.53 18.65
N ASN A 122 1.44 15.34 18.41
CA ASN A 122 1.21 14.35 19.46
C ASN A 122 2.37 13.35 19.50
N PRO A 123 3.03 13.16 20.65
CA PRO A 123 4.04 12.12 20.81
C PRO A 123 3.37 10.74 20.77
N VAL A 124 3.91 9.87 19.93
CA VAL A 124 3.43 8.49 19.75
C VAL A 124 4.55 7.52 20.08
N SER A 125 4.24 6.55 20.93
CA SER A 125 5.17 5.49 21.34
C SER A 125 4.52 4.13 21.12
N ILE A 126 5.14 3.29 20.30
CA ILE A 126 4.61 1.97 19.96
C ILE A 126 5.67 0.87 20.09
N ILE A 127 5.22 -0.35 20.35
CA ILE A 127 6.02 -1.56 20.16
C ILE A 127 5.38 -2.38 19.05
N ILE A 128 6.14 -2.70 18.01
CA ILE A 128 5.72 -3.67 16.99
C ILE A 128 6.10 -5.06 17.49
N ARG A 129 5.13 -5.76 18.10
CA ARG A 129 5.35 -7.05 18.72
C ARG A 129 5.52 -8.17 17.70
N ASN A 130 4.61 -8.23 16.72
CA ASN A 130 4.64 -9.22 15.67
C ASN A 130 4.41 -8.58 14.30
N VAL A 131 4.99 -9.19 13.28
CA VAL A 131 4.72 -8.85 11.87
C VAL A 131 4.34 -10.12 11.13
N CYS A 132 3.08 -10.19 10.72
CA CYS A 132 2.55 -11.28 9.89
C CYS A 132 2.52 -10.84 8.43
N VAL A 133 3.22 -11.55 7.56
CA VAL A 133 3.26 -11.27 6.13
C VAL A 133 2.32 -12.23 5.40
N TYR A 134 1.45 -11.67 4.56
CA TYR A 134 0.49 -12.41 3.74
C TYR A 134 0.75 -12.16 2.25
N PRO A 135 0.48 -13.12 1.37
CA PRO A 135 0.44 -12.84 -0.07
C PRO A 135 -0.65 -11.80 -0.38
N GLN A 136 -0.32 -10.76 -1.12
CA GLN A 136 -1.34 -9.82 -1.64
C GLN A 136 -2.39 -10.59 -2.44
N ALA A 137 -3.59 -10.06 -2.58
CA ALA A 137 -4.77 -10.71 -3.13
C ALA A 137 -5.34 -11.87 -2.28
N TYR A 138 -4.52 -12.59 -1.49
CA TYR A 138 -5.03 -13.69 -0.66
C TYR A 138 -6.02 -13.21 0.41
N ALA A 139 -5.74 -12.05 1.01
CA ALA A 139 -6.62 -11.46 2.03
C ALA A 139 -8.04 -11.17 1.50
N ALA A 140 -8.17 -10.83 0.22
CA ALA A 140 -9.46 -10.57 -0.41
C ALA A 140 -10.36 -11.81 -0.51
N VAL A 141 -9.77 -13.01 -0.50
CA VAL A 141 -10.52 -14.26 -0.62
C VAL A 141 -10.76 -14.97 0.72
N VAL A 142 -10.09 -14.54 1.79
CA VAL A 142 -10.28 -15.10 3.14
C VAL A 142 -11.77 -15.07 3.61
N PRO A 143 -12.56 -14.01 3.36
CA PRO A 143 -13.99 -13.99 3.71
C PRO A 143 -14.80 -15.09 3.01
N TYR A 144 -14.29 -15.64 1.91
CA TYR A 144 -14.93 -16.71 1.15
C TYR A 144 -14.35 -18.09 1.47
N ALA A 145 -13.72 -18.27 2.63
CA ALA A 145 -12.98 -19.48 3.02
C ALA A 145 -13.82 -20.76 2.86
N GLY A 146 -15.13 -20.74 3.15
CA GLY A 146 -16.01 -21.89 2.94
C GLY A 146 -16.07 -22.35 1.48
N LYS A 147 -16.13 -21.42 0.53
CA LYS A 147 -16.06 -21.72 -0.91
C LYS A 147 -14.66 -22.11 -1.34
N LEU A 148 -13.61 -21.51 -0.76
CA LEU A 148 -12.23 -21.81 -1.07
C LEU A 148 -11.88 -23.27 -0.76
N LEU A 149 -12.32 -23.77 0.39
CA LEU A 149 -12.04 -25.15 0.83
C LEU A 149 -12.77 -26.20 -0.03
N SER A 150 -13.91 -25.83 -0.63
CA SER A 150 -14.68 -26.71 -1.52
C SER A 150 -14.25 -26.61 -2.99
N THR A 151 -13.38 -25.66 -3.33
CA THR A 151 -12.93 -25.43 -4.71
C THR A 151 -11.53 -25.99 -4.91
N LEU A 152 -11.40 -26.97 -5.81
CA LEU A 152 -10.11 -27.59 -6.12
C LEU A 152 -9.08 -26.59 -6.63
N MET A 153 -9.51 -25.64 -7.45
CA MET A 153 -8.63 -24.66 -8.06
C MET A 153 -9.36 -23.33 -8.26
N MET A 154 -8.72 -22.22 -7.88
CA MET A 154 -9.25 -20.85 -8.06
C MET A 154 -8.13 -19.90 -8.45
N PHE A 155 -8.40 -19.05 -9.44
CA PHE A 155 -7.55 -17.92 -9.75
C PHE A 155 -8.10 -16.65 -9.09
N VAL A 156 -7.18 -15.87 -8.52
CA VAL A 156 -7.46 -14.52 -8.03
C VAL A 156 -6.59 -13.58 -8.85
N VAL A 157 -7.21 -12.57 -9.46
CA VAL A 157 -6.52 -11.54 -10.24
C VAL A 157 -6.72 -10.22 -9.51
N ASP A 158 -5.62 -9.63 -9.07
CA ASP A 158 -5.59 -8.32 -8.39
C ASP A 158 -4.91 -7.31 -9.30
N ILE A 159 -5.70 -6.38 -9.84
CA ILE A 159 -5.22 -5.33 -10.74
C ILE A 159 -4.89 -4.09 -9.92
N GLY A 160 -3.60 -3.92 -9.62
CA GLY A 160 -3.09 -2.77 -8.91
C GLY A 160 -2.67 -1.61 -9.82
N GLY A 161 -2.06 -0.57 -9.24
CA GLY A 161 -1.60 0.59 -9.98
C GLY A 161 -0.50 0.25 -10.99
N TYR A 162 0.54 -0.44 -10.58
CA TYR A 162 1.69 -0.81 -11.44
C TYR A 162 1.71 -2.27 -11.85
N THR A 163 1.05 -3.15 -11.08
CA THR A 163 1.12 -4.59 -11.30
C THR A 163 -0.26 -5.21 -11.28
N THR A 164 -0.37 -6.31 -12.02
CA THR A 164 -1.45 -7.27 -11.90
C THR A 164 -0.88 -8.53 -11.26
N ASP A 165 -1.37 -8.87 -10.08
CA ASP A 165 -0.98 -10.07 -9.36
C ASP A 165 -1.97 -11.19 -9.65
N VAL A 166 -1.45 -12.33 -10.10
CA VAL A 166 -2.22 -13.55 -10.34
C VAL A 166 -1.85 -14.58 -9.28
N LEU A 167 -2.82 -14.94 -8.47
CA LEU A 167 -2.68 -15.93 -7.42
C LEU A 167 -3.48 -17.18 -7.79
N LEU A 168 -2.82 -18.33 -7.85
CA LEU A 168 -3.48 -19.62 -7.97
C LEU A 168 -3.67 -20.22 -6.57
N LEU A 169 -4.90 -20.59 -6.22
CA LEU A 169 -5.21 -21.35 -5.03
C LEU A 169 -5.56 -22.78 -5.41
N ARG A 170 -4.96 -23.75 -4.70
CA ARG A 170 -5.34 -25.16 -4.77
C ARG A 170 -5.83 -25.62 -3.39
N ASN A 171 -7.04 -26.12 -3.32
CA ASN A 171 -7.68 -26.51 -2.05
C ASN A 171 -7.58 -25.39 -0.99
N GLY A 172 -7.83 -24.14 -1.42
CA GLY A 172 -7.80 -22.96 -0.56
C GLY A 172 -6.42 -22.44 -0.16
N LYS A 173 -5.32 -23.06 -0.64
CA LYS A 173 -3.94 -22.64 -0.31
C LYS A 173 -3.24 -22.06 -1.53
N PRO A 174 -2.42 -20.98 -1.34
CA PRO A 174 -1.63 -20.42 -2.43
C PRO A 174 -0.63 -21.44 -3.00
N ASP A 175 -0.67 -21.63 -4.32
CA ASP A 175 0.33 -22.39 -5.07
C ASP A 175 1.37 -21.41 -5.63
N LEU A 176 2.44 -21.19 -4.85
CA LEU A 176 3.45 -20.17 -5.14
C LEU A 176 4.22 -20.42 -6.43
N GLN A 177 4.22 -21.67 -6.95
CA GLN A 177 4.89 -21.97 -8.23
C GLN A 177 4.16 -21.36 -9.43
N PHE A 178 2.84 -21.16 -9.30
CA PHE A 178 1.99 -20.62 -10.36
C PHE A 178 1.54 -19.17 -10.12
N CYS A 179 1.93 -18.59 -8.97
CA CYS A 179 1.67 -17.18 -8.72
C CYS A 179 2.61 -16.30 -9.56
N ARG A 180 2.08 -15.20 -10.10
CA ARG A 180 2.82 -14.26 -10.96
C ARG A 180 2.44 -12.82 -10.62
N SER A 181 3.40 -11.95 -10.80
CA SER A 181 3.20 -10.50 -10.74
C SER A 181 3.62 -9.92 -12.10
N LEU A 182 2.65 -9.42 -12.85
CA LEU A 182 2.89 -8.77 -14.14
C LEU A 182 3.05 -7.27 -13.90
N GLU A 183 4.05 -6.64 -14.51
CA GLU A 183 4.23 -5.17 -14.45
C GLU A 183 3.27 -4.44 -15.40
N LEU A 184 2.00 -4.82 -15.35
CA LEU A 184 0.87 -4.34 -16.13
C LEU A 184 -0.25 -3.95 -15.17
N GLY A 185 -0.28 -2.70 -14.76
CA GLY A 185 -1.31 -2.16 -13.87
C GLY A 185 -2.09 -1.02 -14.53
N VAL A 186 -3.04 -0.46 -13.79
CA VAL A 186 -3.92 0.62 -14.27
C VAL A 186 -3.12 1.83 -14.77
N ILE A 187 -2.01 2.18 -14.11
CA ILE A 187 -1.18 3.32 -14.51
C ILE A 187 -0.53 3.06 -15.88
N THR A 188 -0.03 1.84 -16.09
CA THR A 188 0.56 1.44 -17.38
C THR A 188 -0.49 1.50 -18.49
N LEU A 189 -1.71 1.02 -18.20
CA LEU A 189 -2.84 1.08 -19.10
C LEU A 189 -3.21 2.53 -19.43
N ASN A 190 -3.37 3.38 -18.42
CA ASN A 190 -3.72 4.79 -18.60
C ASN A 190 -2.67 5.53 -19.45
N ASN A 191 -1.39 5.33 -19.15
CA ASN A 191 -0.31 5.92 -19.94
C ASN A 191 -0.35 5.47 -21.42
N ASP A 192 -0.67 4.20 -21.67
CA ASP A 192 -0.82 3.72 -23.04
C ASP A 192 -2.04 4.34 -23.76
N ILE A 193 -3.17 4.50 -23.06
CA ILE A 193 -4.36 5.18 -23.57
C ILE A 193 -4.05 6.64 -23.89
N ILE A 194 -3.45 7.40 -22.96
CA ILE A 194 -3.06 8.80 -23.13
C ILE A 194 -2.18 8.96 -24.37
N ARG A 195 -1.15 8.12 -24.48
CA ARG A 195 -0.25 8.13 -25.63
C ARG A 195 -0.95 7.86 -26.95
N ARG A 196 -1.86 6.88 -26.98
CA ARG A 196 -2.61 6.50 -28.21
C ARG A 196 -3.60 7.57 -28.62
N VAL A 197 -4.35 8.15 -27.67
CA VAL A 197 -5.30 9.22 -27.94
C VAL A 197 -4.55 10.47 -28.46
N GLY A 198 -3.43 10.84 -27.82
CA GLY A 198 -2.59 11.92 -28.32
C GLY A 198 -2.08 11.69 -29.72
N ALA A 199 -1.62 10.47 -30.04
CA ALA A 199 -1.08 10.15 -31.36
C ALA A 199 -2.15 10.08 -32.46
N LEU A 200 -3.37 9.63 -32.14
CA LEU A 200 -4.43 9.42 -33.14
C LEU A 200 -5.34 10.64 -33.33
N HIS A 201 -5.53 11.43 -32.29
CA HIS A 201 -6.54 12.49 -32.25
C HIS A 201 -5.95 13.88 -31.93
N ASP A 202 -4.63 13.95 -31.68
CA ASP A 202 -3.94 15.19 -31.24
C ASP A 202 -4.59 15.82 -30.00
N MET A 203 -5.07 14.97 -29.09
CA MET A 203 -5.77 15.37 -27.87
C MET A 203 -4.93 15.04 -26.64
N LYS A 204 -4.90 15.98 -25.67
CA LYS A 204 -4.28 15.76 -24.36
C LYS A 204 -5.33 15.38 -23.35
N ILE A 205 -5.34 14.09 -22.95
CA ILE A 205 -6.20 13.60 -21.87
C ILE A 205 -5.37 13.25 -20.64
N GLU A 206 -6.01 13.14 -19.49
CA GLU A 206 -5.42 12.84 -18.19
C GLU A 206 -6.11 11.64 -17.55
N ASP A 207 -5.54 11.10 -16.45
CA ASP A 207 -6.06 9.93 -15.74
C ASP A 207 -7.54 10.09 -15.30
N GLU A 208 -7.95 11.31 -14.96
CA GLU A 208 -9.32 11.63 -14.55
C GLU A 208 -10.32 11.42 -15.68
N HIS A 209 -9.98 11.81 -16.91
CA HIS A 209 -10.83 11.61 -18.09
C HIS A 209 -11.03 10.11 -18.37
N ILE A 210 -9.94 9.32 -18.29
CA ILE A 210 -10.02 7.87 -18.45
C ILE A 210 -10.90 7.26 -17.37
N SER A 211 -10.71 7.69 -16.13
CA SER A 211 -11.48 7.19 -14.99
C SER A 211 -12.97 7.49 -15.12
N ALA A 212 -13.33 8.69 -15.59
CA ALA A 212 -14.71 9.09 -15.84
C ALA A 212 -15.35 8.21 -16.92
N VAL A 213 -14.66 8.00 -18.04
CA VAL A 213 -15.13 7.11 -19.12
C VAL A 213 -15.35 5.68 -18.63
N LEU A 214 -14.41 5.14 -17.85
CA LEU A 214 -14.52 3.77 -17.30
C LEU A 214 -15.68 3.61 -16.30
N ARG A 215 -16.09 4.69 -15.63
CA ARG A 215 -17.29 4.70 -14.78
C ARG A 215 -18.58 4.96 -15.55
N GLY A 216 -18.51 5.19 -16.86
CA GLY A 216 -19.67 5.53 -17.69
C GLY A 216 -20.18 6.95 -17.46
N GLU A 217 -19.34 7.84 -16.93
CA GLU A 217 -19.66 9.25 -16.74
C GLU A 217 -19.47 10.03 -18.05
N GLU A 218 -20.33 11.02 -18.29
CA GLU A 218 -20.08 11.98 -19.37
C GLU A 218 -18.86 12.83 -19.01
N THR A 219 -17.91 12.94 -19.94
CA THR A 219 -16.74 13.77 -19.77
C THR A 219 -16.49 14.58 -21.05
N PHE A 220 -16.13 15.83 -20.86
CA PHE A 220 -15.69 16.68 -21.97
C PHE A 220 -14.19 16.46 -22.13
N LEU A 221 -13.79 16.01 -23.32
CA LEU A 221 -12.38 15.92 -23.69
C LEU A 221 -11.95 17.25 -24.29
N PRO A 222 -10.72 17.72 -23.96
CA PRO A 222 -10.19 19.00 -24.46
C PRO A 222 -9.93 19.00 -25.97
#